data_4a2fa428305644b8c8f1e2ae02548ec5
#
_entry.id   4a2fa428305644b8c8f1e2ae02548ec5
#
_cell.length_a   1.000
_cell.length_b   1.000
_cell.length_c   1.000
_cell.angle_alpha   90.00
_cell.angle_beta   90.00
_cell.angle_gamma   90.00
#
_symmetry.space_group_name_H-M   'P 1'
#
loop_
_entity.id
_entity.type
_entity.pdbx_description
1 polymer ?
#
loop_
_entity_poly.entity_id
_entity_poly.type
_entity_poly.pdbx_seq_one_letter_code
_entity_poly.pdbx_strand_id
1 'polypeptide(L)'
;MKSVGSWFMGDRVIWVVYFFLCVISLVEVFSAASTLAYKSGSFWSPLIKQALFLGAGTLVVIVVHRVPCRMFKAVPIILLPLSAIFLFITSFFGAKTNGAGRWIDIGFVQFQPSELAKGAVIISVALILSLMQRENGADRRAFKYILMVSLSICGLIVTENLSTAMLLFGVVVLMMFIGRVPMVQLGKLFGTIAIIATLGAAFLFSLPKESSLSDSVPILHRVETWSNRLSNRIEEHGDDEVPDPLKYDIDKGAQVAHANIAIASGGFIGKMPGNSVERDFLSQAFSDFIFAIIIEEMGLWGSGIVVFLYIILLFRAGRISSRCERNFPPFLIMGLTLLLVSQALLNMMVAVGLFPVTGQPLPLISRGGTSTLINCVYIGMILSVSRYAKQVSEAQHTQFDGSMEDIKHE
;
A
#
# COMPACT_ATOMS: atom_id res chain seq x y z
N MET A 1 -5.60 -30.62 -24.85
CA MET A 1 -5.53 -29.17 -24.65
C MET A 1 -5.98 -28.88 -23.22
N LYS A 2 -5.06 -28.54 -22.29
CA LYS A 2 -5.48 -28.06 -20.96
C LYS A 2 -6.22 -26.74 -21.18
N SER A 3 -7.49 -26.67 -20.78
CA SER A 3 -8.34 -25.51 -21.04
C SER A 3 -7.69 -24.24 -20.45
N VAL A 4 -7.85 -23.10 -21.14
CA VAL A 4 -7.38 -21.77 -20.69
C VAL A 4 -7.86 -21.47 -19.26
N GLY A 5 -8.97 -22.07 -18.82
CA GLY A 5 -9.47 -22.00 -17.43
C GLY A 5 -8.53 -22.56 -16.37
N SER A 6 -7.55 -23.40 -16.72
CA SER A 6 -6.55 -23.89 -15.75
C SER A 6 -5.47 -22.86 -15.40
N TRP A 7 -5.38 -21.75 -16.11
CA TRP A 7 -4.40 -20.68 -15.88
C TRP A 7 -4.90 -19.65 -14.85
N PHE A 8 -6.21 -19.50 -14.73
CA PHE A 8 -6.88 -18.51 -13.87
C PHE A 8 -7.64 -19.19 -12.73
N MET A 9 -6.92 -20.02 -11.94
CA MET A 9 -7.49 -20.67 -10.76
C MET A 9 -7.63 -19.65 -9.61
N GLY A 10 -8.53 -19.93 -8.68
CA GLY A 10 -8.83 -19.09 -7.52
C GLY A 10 -10.14 -18.32 -7.69
N ASP A 11 -10.26 -17.20 -7.00
CA ASP A 11 -11.47 -16.37 -7.03
C ASP A 11 -11.54 -15.51 -8.29
N ARG A 12 -12.60 -15.68 -9.06
CA ARG A 12 -12.81 -14.95 -10.33
C ARG A 12 -12.96 -13.44 -10.10
N VAL A 13 -13.55 -13.04 -8.99
CA VAL A 13 -13.78 -11.62 -8.69
C VAL A 13 -12.45 -10.91 -8.45
N ILE A 14 -11.50 -11.54 -7.74
CA ILE A 14 -10.16 -10.96 -7.52
C ILE A 14 -9.41 -10.81 -8.86
N TRP A 15 -9.52 -11.78 -9.77
CA TRP A 15 -8.95 -11.65 -11.12
C TRP A 15 -9.56 -10.48 -11.90
N VAL A 16 -10.89 -10.34 -11.85
CA VAL A 16 -11.60 -9.24 -12.52
C VAL A 16 -11.14 -7.89 -11.95
N VAL A 17 -11.10 -7.74 -10.62
CA VAL A 17 -10.60 -6.51 -9.97
C VAL A 17 -9.16 -6.20 -10.41
N TYR A 18 -8.28 -7.21 -10.39
CA TYR A 18 -6.90 -7.05 -10.82
C TYR A 18 -6.79 -6.54 -12.27
N PHE A 19 -7.52 -7.15 -13.20
CA PHE A 19 -7.49 -6.72 -14.62
C PHE A 19 -8.06 -5.33 -14.81
N PHE A 20 -9.16 -4.97 -14.11
CA PHE A 20 -9.70 -3.61 -14.19
C PHE A 20 -8.70 -2.57 -13.68
N LEU A 21 -8.02 -2.82 -12.54
CA LEU A 21 -6.98 -1.94 -12.04
C LEU A 21 -5.80 -1.81 -13.03
N CYS A 22 -5.40 -2.90 -13.69
CA CYS A 22 -4.37 -2.87 -14.73
C CYS A 22 -4.79 -2.04 -15.97
N VAL A 23 -6.04 -2.17 -16.40
CA VAL A 23 -6.57 -1.38 -17.53
C VAL A 23 -6.61 0.10 -17.19
N ILE A 24 -7.13 0.45 -16.01
CA ILE A 24 -7.14 1.84 -15.52
C ILE A 24 -5.70 2.37 -15.44
N SER A 25 -4.76 1.58 -14.93
CA SER A 25 -3.34 1.94 -14.90
C SER A 25 -2.76 2.28 -16.26
N LEU A 26 -3.07 1.50 -17.29
CA LEU A 26 -2.58 1.76 -18.65
C LEU A 26 -3.13 3.08 -19.23
N VAL A 27 -4.42 3.32 -19.02
CA VAL A 27 -5.09 4.54 -19.50
C VAL A 27 -4.52 5.77 -18.79
N GLU A 28 -4.49 5.74 -17.47
CA GLU A 28 -4.10 6.90 -16.65
C GLU A 28 -2.60 7.20 -16.71
N VAL A 29 -1.74 6.17 -16.73
CA VAL A 29 -0.30 6.39 -16.89
C VAL A 29 0.03 6.91 -18.27
N PHE A 30 -0.69 6.49 -19.31
CA PHE A 30 -0.52 7.05 -20.65
C PHE A 30 -0.90 8.53 -20.67
N SER A 31 -2.02 8.89 -20.06
CA SER A 31 -2.46 10.27 -19.97
C SER A 31 -1.55 11.13 -19.10
N ALA A 32 -1.26 10.69 -17.87
CA ALA A 32 -0.47 11.45 -16.91
C ALA A 32 1.03 11.54 -17.23
N ALA A 33 1.52 10.81 -18.22
CA ALA A 33 2.94 10.74 -18.53
C ALA A 33 3.40 11.66 -19.67
N SER A 34 2.62 12.67 -20.05
CA SER A 34 2.97 13.64 -21.09
C SER A 34 4.33 14.31 -20.85
N THR A 35 4.62 14.76 -19.63
CA THR A 35 5.90 15.36 -19.24
C THR A 35 7.09 14.41 -19.41
N LEU A 36 6.89 13.10 -19.19
CA LEU A 36 7.91 12.07 -19.41
C LEU A 36 8.13 11.77 -20.88
N ALA A 37 7.07 11.86 -21.68
CA ALA A 37 7.14 11.71 -23.12
C ALA A 37 8.01 12.81 -23.75
N TYR A 38 7.87 14.05 -23.30
CA TYR A 38 8.73 15.16 -23.70
C TYR A 38 10.21 14.91 -23.38
N LYS A 39 10.50 14.44 -22.16
CA LYS A 39 11.90 14.15 -21.74
C LYS A 39 12.51 12.96 -22.48
N SER A 40 11.71 11.96 -22.87
CA SER A 40 12.20 10.75 -23.54
C SER A 40 12.22 10.86 -25.06
N GLY A 41 11.68 11.92 -25.65
CA GLY A 41 11.56 12.10 -27.09
C GLY A 41 10.63 11.10 -27.78
N SER A 42 9.91 10.28 -27.02
CA SER A 42 8.97 9.26 -27.53
C SER A 42 7.68 9.26 -26.74
N PHE A 43 6.58 9.54 -27.39
CA PHE A 43 5.25 9.58 -26.81
C PHE A 43 4.78 8.21 -26.26
N TRP A 44 5.20 7.11 -26.88
CA TRP A 44 4.82 5.75 -26.52
C TRP A 44 5.67 5.12 -25.41
N SER A 45 6.84 5.68 -25.11
CA SER A 45 7.79 5.10 -24.15
C SER A 45 7.20 4.86 -22.75
N PRO A 46 6.44 5.77 -22.12
CA PRO A 46 5.84 5.54 -20.82
C PRO A 46 4.80 4.41 -20.84
N LEU A 47 3.95 4.36 -21.87
CA LEU A 47 2.93 3.33 -22.04
C LEU A 47 3.56 1.94 -22.21
N ILE A 48 4.56 1.82 -23.10
CA ILE A 48 5.24 0.54 -23.36
C ILE A 48 5.92 0.04 -22.08
N LYS A 49 6.61 0.92 -21.35
CA LYS A 49 7.22 0.56 -20.07
C LYS A 49 6.20 0.09 -19.06
N GLN A 50 5.07 0.79 -18.90
CA GLN A 50 4.01 0.38 -17.98
C GLN A 50 3.38 -0.95 -18.40
N ALA A 51 3.09 -1.14 -19.69
CA ALA A 51 2.55 -2.38 -20.22
C ALA A 51 3.49 -3.57 -20.01
N LEU A 52 4.81 -3.37 -20.18
CA LEU A 52 5.81 -4.40 -19.88
C LEU A 52 5.84 -4.77 -18.39
N PHE A 53 5.80 -3.77 -17.48
CA PHE A 53 5.75 -4.05 -16.05
C PHE A 53 4.47 -4.77 -15.64
N LEU A 54 3.31 -4.38 -16.17
CA LEU A 54 2.03 -5.05 -15.89
C LEU A 54 1.97 -6.45 -16.52
N GLY A 55 2.53 -6.63 -17.73
CA GLY A 55 2.64 -7.93 -18.39
C GLY A 55 3.55 -8.89 -17.59
N ALA A 56 4.74 -8.42 -17.21
CA ALA A 56 5.64 -9.17 -16.33
C ALA A 56 4.98 -9.44 -14.96
N GLY A 57 4.30 -8.45 -14.39
CA GLY A 57 3.53 -8.59 -13.15
C GLY A 57 2.43 -9.66 -13.27
N THR A 58 1.70 -9.69 -14.39
CA THR A 58 0.67 -10.73 -14.63
C THR A 58 1.29 -12.12 -14.71
N LEU A 59 2.46 -12.28 -15.35
CA LEU A 59 3.21 -13.55 -15.31
C LEU A 59 3.59 -13.94 -13.90
N VAL A 60 4.06 -12.99 -13.08
CA VAL A 60 4.36 -13.20 -11.67
C VAL A 60 3.10 -13.65 -10.91
N VAL A 61 1.95 -13.00 -11.10
CA VAL A 61 0.67 -13.44 -10.50
C VAL A 61 0.37 -14.89 -10.89
N ILE A 62 0.49 -15.25 -12.19
CA ILE A 62 0.24 -16.61 -12.70
C ILE A 62 1.19 -17.64 -12.10
N VAL A 63 2.43 -17.29 -11.83
CA VAL A 63 3.40 -18.19 -11.19
C VAL A 63 3.10 -18.32 -9.69
N VAL A 64 2.97 -17.21 -8.99
CA VAL A 64 2.81 -17.17 -7.52
C VAL A 64 1.48 -17.79 -7.08
N HIS A 65 0.37 -17.60 -7.81
CA HIS A 65 -0.90 -18.21 -7.43
C HIS A 65 -0.89 -19.75 -7.51
N ARG A 66 0.05 -20.35 -8.25
CA ARG A 66 0.22 -21.80 -8.31
C ARG A 66 0.99 -22.36 -7.13
N VAL A 67 1.76 -21.53 -6.44
CA VAL A 67 2.52 -21.93 -5.25
C VAL A 67 1.52 -22.27 -4.12
N PRO A 68 1.65 -23.43 -3.47
CA PRO A 68 0.77 -23.78 -2.36
C PRO A 68 1.03 -22.89 -1.15
N CYS A 69 -0.04 -22.43 -0.47
CA CYS A 69 0.02 -21.50 0.67
C CYS A 69 1.00 -21.94 1.77
N ARG A 70 1.26 -23.25 1.90
CA ARG A 70 2.18 -23.80 2.89
C ARG A 70 3.60 -23.27 2.71
N MET A 71 4.04 -23.07 1.45
CA MET A 71 5.39 -22.60 1.15
C MET A 71 5.61 -21.14 1.58
N PHE A 72 4.57 -20.33 1.61
CA PHE A 72 4.68 -18.92 2.06
C PHE A 72 5.06 -18.78 3.54
N LYS A 73 4.93 -19.84 4.35
CA LYS A 73 5.43 -19.86 5.74
C LYS A 73 6.95 -19.75 5.83
N ALA A 74 7.68 -20.20 4.82
CA ALA A 74 9.14 -20.11 4.79
C ALA A 74 9.65 -18.74 4.29
N VAL A 75 8.81 -17.97 3.59
CA VAL A 75 9.19 -16.68 3.01
C VAL A 75 9.74 -15.69 4.03
N PRO A 76 9.17 -15.51 5.23
CA PRO A 76 9.71 -14.58 6.22
C PRO A 76 11.13 -14.88 6.66
N ILE A 77 11.52 -16.15 6.71
CA ILE A 77 12.85 -16.58 7.19
C ILE A 77 13.96 -15.98 6.31
N ILE A 78 13.71 -15.88 5.00
CA ILE A 78 14.68 -15.35 4.04
C ILE A 78 14.41 -13.86 3.79
N LEU A 79 13.14 -13.49 3.59
CA LEU A 79 12.77 -12.17 3.11
C LEU A 79 12.96 -11.09 4.16
N LEU A 80 12.76 -11.41 5.44
CA LEU A 80 12.86 -10.44 6.53
C LEU A 80 14.32 -9.99 6.77
N PRO A 81 15.32 -10.88 6.93
CA PRO A 81 16.71 -10.46 7.04
C PRO A 81 17.23 -9.82 5.75
N LEU A 82 16.83 -10.32 4.58
CA LEU A 82 17.21 -9.74 3.30
C LEU A 82 16.68 -8.30 3.14
N SER A 83 15.44 -8.05 3.52
CA SER A 83 14.85 -6.70 3.49
C SER A 83 15.53 -5.77 4.49
N ALA A 84 15.90 -6.25 5.68
CA ALA A 84 16.64 -5.48 6.66
C ALA A 84 18.02 -5.06 6.13
N ILE A 85 18.74 -5.98 5.45
CA ILE A 85 20.03 -5.70 4.81
C ILE A 85 19.86 -4.64 3.70
N PHE A 86 18.85 -4.78 2.84
CA PHE A 86 18.61 -3.80 1.77
C PHE A 86 18.21 -2.43 2.32
N LEU A 87 17.39 -2.35 3.37
CA LEU A 87 17.05 -1.10 4.04
C LEU A 87 18.29 -0.45 4.67
N PHE A 88 19.17 -1.26 5.28
CA PHE A 88 20.41 -0.74 5.82
C PHE A 88 21.33 -0.20 4.72
N ILE A 89 21.48 -0.92 3.60
CA ILE A 89 22.26 -0.47 2.45
C ILE A 89 21.69 0.84 1.88
N THR A 90 20.37 0.97 1.73
CA THR A 90 19.75 2.20 1.21
C THR A 90 19.93 3.38 2.13
N SER A 91 19.92 3.19 3.44
CA SER A 91 20.15 4.28 4.40
C SER A 91 21.54 4.90 4.27
N PHE A 92 22.54 4.10 3.85
CA PHE A 92 23.94 4.58 3.72
C PHE A 92 24.35 4.88 2.27
N PHE A 93 23.87 4.10 1.30
CA PHE A 93 24.33 4.14 -0.09
C PHE A 93 23.23 4.48 -1.10
N GLY A 94 21.99 4.67 -0.65
CA GLY A 94 20.84 4.94 -1.52
C GLY A 94 20.95 6.26 -2.26
N ALA A 95 20.46 6.29 -3.50
CA ALA A 95 20.33 7.52 -4.28
C ALA A 95 19.42 8.50 -3.53
N LYS A 96 19.96 9.66 -3.16
CA LYS A 96 19.25 10.70 -2.40
C LYS A 96 18.28 11.44 -3.32
N THR A 97 17.02 11.08 -3.28
CA THR A 97 15.94 11.83 -3.92
C THR A 97 15.19 12.58 -2.82
N ASN A 98 15.12 13.92 -2.91
CA ASN A 98 14.54 14.78 -1.86
C ASN A 98 15.15 14.57 -0.46
N GLY A 99 16.47 14.40 -0.37
CA GLY A 99 17.21 14.28 0.89
C GLY A 99 17.12 12.89 1.55
N ALA A 100 16.46 11.90 0.94
CA ALA A 100 16.35 10.54 1.45
C ALA A 100 16.81 9.51 0.42
N GLY A 101 17.66 8.59 0.84
CA GLY A 101 18.02 7.41 0.04
C GLY A 101 16.87 6.40 0.10
N ARG A 102 16.06 6.31 -0.95
CA ARG A 102 14.87 5.43 -1.00
C ARG A 102 14.97 4.36 -2.07
N TRP A 103 15.86 4.55 -3.04
CA TRP A 103 15.94 3.74 -4.23
C TRP A 103 17.34 3.19 -4.43
N ILE A 104 17.41 1.93 -4.82
CA ILE A 104 18.63 1.30 -5.31
C ILE A 104 18.50 1.23 -6.83
N ASP A 105 19.42 1.89 -7.56
CA ASP A 105 19.46 1.81 -9.01
C ASP A 105 20.19 0.52 -9.43
N ILE A 106 19.43 -0.38 -10.03
CA ILE A 106 19.95 -1.63 -10.60
C ILE A 106 19.89 -1.49 -12.14
N GLY A 107 20.76 -0.65 -12.68
CA GLY A 107 20.83 -0.36 -14.12
C GLY A 107 19.58 0.38 -14.63
N PHE A 108 18.65 -0.33 -15.25
CA PHE A 108 17.44 0.25 -15.85
C PHE A 108 16.19 0.16 -14.97
N VAL A 109 16.32 -0.35 -13.75
CA VAL A 109 15.20 -0.54 -12.83
C VAL A 109 15.55 0.03 -11.46
N GLN A 110 14.69 0.91 -10.95
CA GLN A 110 14.78 1.42 -9.59
C GLN A 110 14.06 0.48 -8.65
N PHE A 111 14.77 -0.06 -7.66
CA PHE A 111 14.23 -0.95 -6.65
C PHE A 111 14.06 -0.21 -5.32
N GLN A 112 12.86 -0.33 -4.72
CA GLN A 112 12.54 0.23 -3.42
C GLN A 112 12.48 -0.87 -2.36
N PRO A 113 13.48 -1.00 -1.47
CA PRO A 113 13.53 -2.05 -0.46
C PRO A 113 12.38 -2.04 0.53
N SER A 114 11.85 -0.87 0.87
CA SER A 114 10.73 -0.76 1.80
C SER A 114 9.46 -1.45 1.29
N GLU A 115 9.24 -1.57 -0.03
CA GLU A 115 8.12 -2.33 -0.58
C GLU A 115 8.24 -3.83 -0.27
N LEU A 116 9.45 -4.38 -0.41
CA LEU A 116 9.73 -5.77 -0.07
C LEU A 116 9.59 -6.01 1.45
N ALA A 117 10.11 -5.08 2.25
CA ALA A 117 10.05 -5.14 3.71
C ALA A 117 8.62 -5.13 4.24
N LYS A 118 7.71 -4.35 3.65
CA LYS A 118 6.28 -4.35 4.00
C LYS A 118 5.69 -5.77 3.89
N GLY A 119 5.91 -6.44 2.76
CA GLY A 119 5.44 -7.81 2.57
C GLY A 119 6.07 -8.79 3.54
N ALA A 120 7.39 -8.69 3.78
CA ALA A 120 8.09 -9.55 4.72
C ALA A 120 7.51 -9.46 6.14
N VAL A 121 7.24 -8.24 6.63
CA VAL A 121 6.62 -8.02 7.95
C VAL A 121 5.20 -8.59 7.98
N ILE A 122 4.36 -8.32 6.99
CA ILE A 122 2.98 -8.79 6.95
C ILE A 122 2.91 -10.32 6.97
N ILE A 123 3.75 -11.00 6.17
CA ILE A 123 3.80 -12.47 6.14
C ILE A 123 4.33 -13.01 7.48
N SER A 124 5.31 -12.34 8.10
CA SER A 124 5.83 -12.69 9.43
C SER A 124 4.76 -12.59 10.51
N VAL A 125 4.01 -11.49 10.52
CA VAL A 125 2.90 -11.27 11.47
C VAL A 125 1.81 -12.33 11.27
N ALA A 126 1.46 -12.64 10.02
CA ALA A 126 0.50 -13.71 9.71
C ALA A 126 0.98 -15.07 10.22
N LEU A 127 2.28 -15.36 10.10
CA LEU A 127 2.89 -16.59 10.62
C LEU A 127 2.87 -16.63 12.15
N ILE A 128 3.29 -15.56 12.83
CA ILE A 128 3.29 -15.48 14.30
C ILE A 128 1.86 -15.65 14.84
N LEU A 129 0.88 -14.92 14.29
CA LEU A 129 -0.52 -15.06 14.68
C LEU A 129 -1.00 -16.49 14.49
N SER A 130 -0.67 -17.13 13.37
CA SER A 130 -1.12 -18.49 13.08
C SER A 130 -0.53 -19.56 14.00
N LEU A 131 0.73 -19.39 14.42
CA LEU A 131 1.43 -20.32 15.31
C LEU A 131 1.01 -20.16 16.78
N MET A 132 0.59 -18.94 17.15
CA MET A 132 0.25 -18.59 18.53
C MET A 132 -1.25 -18.41 18.74
N GLN A 133 -2.09 -18.86 17.80
CA GLN A 133 -3.54 -18.84 17.92
C GLN A 133 -4.00 -19.93 18.88
N ARG A 134 -4.88 -19.56 19.83
CA ARG A 134 -5.59 -20.45 20.77
C ARG A 134 -7.09 -20.34 20.57
N GLU A 135 -7.88 -21.15 21.26
CA GLU A 135 -9.35 -21.14 21.14
C GLU A 135 -9.99 -19.77 21.37
N ASN A 136 -9.46 -19.00 22.34
CA ASN A 136 -10.00 -17.68 22.73
C ASN A 136 -9.25 -16.48 22.10
N GLY A 137 -8.36 -16.70 21.14
CA GLY A 137 -7.57 -15.65 20.49
C GLY A 137 -6.06 -15.90 20.52
N ALA A 138 -5.27 -14.91 20.18
CA ALA A 138 -3.81 -15.04 20.17
C ALA A 138 -3.23 -15.08 21.60
N ASP A 139 -2.18 -15.89 21.79
CA ASP A 139 -1.40 -15.91 23.05
C ASP A 139 -0.81 -14.51 23.34
N ARG A 140 -0.74 -14.15 24.64
CA ARG A 140 -0.13 -12.88 25.08
C ARG A 140 1.29 -12.68 24.55
N ARG A 141 2.04 -13.76 24.35
CA ARG A 141 3.41 -13.71 23.82
C ARG A 141 3.45 -13.29 22.34
N ALA A 142 2.39 -13.55 21.57
CA ALA A 142 2.31 -13.13 20.17
C ALA A 142 2.52 -11.62 20.00
N PHE A 143 1.92 -10.82 20.88
CA PHE A 143 2.09 -9.37 20.90
C PHE A 143 3.56 -8.95 20.94
N LYS A 144 4.36 -9.55 21.85
CA LYS A 144 5.79 -9.24 21.99
C LYS A 144 6.57 -9.55 20.71
N TYR A 145 6.35 -10.72 20.11
CA TYR A 145 7.06 -11.12 18.89
C TYR A 145 6.65 -10.26 17.68
N ILE A 146 5.35 -9.94 17.55
CA ILE A 146 4.86 -9.05 16.50
C ILE A 146 5.48 -7.68 16.63
N LEU A 147 5.50 -7.09 17.84
CA LEU A 147 6.13 -5.80 18.07
C LEU A 147 7.64 -5.83 17.78
N MET A 148 8.33 -6.89 18.19
CA MET A 148 9.78 -7.01 17.95
C MET A 148 10.07 -6.98 16.44
N VAL A 149 9.36 -7.79 15.64
CA VAL A 149 9.56 -7.85 14.18
C VAL A 149 9.13 -6.53 13.53
N SER A 150 7.95 -6.02 13.86
CA SER A 150 7.43 -4.82 13.20
C SER A 150 8.22 -3.56 13.55
N LEU A 151 8.58 -3.35 14.83
CA LEU A 151 9.35 -2.18 15.24
C LEU A 151 10.79 -2.21 14.70
N SER A 152 11.44 -3.38 14.61
CA SER A 152 12.78 -3.50 14.02
C SER A 152 12.79 -3.03 12.57
N ILE A 153 11.84 -3.46 11.76
CA ILE A 153 11.76 -3.08 10.34
C ILE A 153 11.20 -1.67 10.17
N CYS A 154 10.14 -1.30 10.92
CA CYS A 154 9.62 0.07 10.88
C CYS A 154 10.68 1.09 11.29
N GLY A 155 11.52 0.79 12.29
CA GLY A 155 12.63 1.64 12.69
C GLY A 155 13.62 1.92 11.56
N LEU A 156 13.92 0.91 10.73
CA LEU A 156 14.75 1.10 9.53
C LEU A 156 13.99 1.90 8.45
N ILE A 157 12.69 1.66 8.24
CA ILE A 157 11.90 2.38 7.25
C ILE A 157 11.70 3.86 7.64
N VAL A 158 11.57 4.18 8.93
CA VAL A 158 11.42 5.58 9.42
C VAL A 158 12.55 6.47 8.91
N THR A 159 13.78 5.95 8.81
CA THR A 159 14.92 6.71 8.29
C THR A 159 14.76 7.10 6.82
N GLU A 160 13.97 6.35 6.05
CA GLU A 160 13.69 6.61 4.63
C GLU A 160 12.35 7.33 4.44
N ASN A 161 11.28 6.84 5.06
CA ASN A 161 9.92 7.34 4.90
C ASN A 161 9.03 7.01 6.12
N LEU A 162 8.78 8.03 6.96
CA LEU A 162 7.89 7.91 8.12
C LEU A 162 6.49 7.42 7.74
N SER A 163 5.92 7.95 6.65
CA SER A 163 4.55 7.59 6.25
C SER A 163 4.42 6.12 5.88
N THR A 164 5.45 5.53 5.25
CA THR A 164 5.49 4.10 4.96
C THR A 164 5.56 3.27 6.24
N ALA A 165 6.36 3.70 7.21
CA ALA A 165 6.47 3.02 8.49
C ALA A 165 5.15 3.09 9.28
N MET A 166 4.50 4.25 9.31
CA MET A 166 3.20 4.44 9.97
C MET A 166 2.10 3.60 9.32
N LEU A 167 2.04 3.57 7.99
CA LEU A 167 1.10 2.72 7.25
C LEU A 167 1.31 1.24 7.59
N LEU A 168 2.56 0.76 7.50
CA LEU A 168 2.88 -0.63 7.82
C LEU A 168 2.50 -0.98 9.26
N PHE A 169 2.88 -0.13 10.21
CA PHE A 169 2.55 -0.33 11.62
C PHE A 169 1.04 -0.32 11.87
N GLY A 170 0.28 0.58 11.22
CA GLY A 170 -1.18 0.60 11.27
C GLY A 170 -1.80 -0.70 10.76
N VAL A 171 -1.31 -1.24 9.64
CA VAL A 171 -1.76 -2.55 9.14
C VAL A 171 -1.43 -3.68 10.10
N VAL A 172 -0.24 -3.67 10.74
CA VAL A 172 0.12 -4.65 11.76
C VAL A 172 -0.83 -4.59 12.96
N VAL A 173 -1.20 -3.39 13.41
CA VAL A 173 -2.18 -3.20 14.50
C VAL A 173 -3.55 -3.76 14.09
N LEU A 174 -4.02 -3.50 12.86
CA LEU A 174 -5.25 -4.09 12.34
C LEU A 174 -5.18 -5.63 12.30
N MET A 175 -4.05 -6.20 11.90
CA MET A 175 -3.83 -7.65 11.93
C MET A 175 -3.84 -8.21 13.36
N MET A 176 -3.26 -7.52 14.33
CA MET A 176 -3.34 -7.91 15.75
C MET A 176 -4.78 -7.89 16.26
N PHE A 177 -5.58 -6.91 15.84
CA PHE A 177 -7.01 -6.84 16.17
C PHE A 177 -7.78 -8.02 15.57
N ILE A 178 -7.59 -8.32 14.28
CA ILE A 178 -8.19 -9.47 13.60
C ILE A 178 -7.74 -10.79 14.26
N GLY A 179 -6.47 -10.89 14.65
CA GLY A 179 -5.91 -12.04 15.35
C GLY A 179 -6.38 -12.22 16.79
N ARG A 180 -7.26 -11.31 17.27
CA ARG A 180 -7.76 -11.32 18.66
C ARG A 180 -6.64 -11.30 19.70
N VAL A 181 -5.62 -10.48 19.46
CA VAL A 181 -4.61 -10.18 20.50
C VAL A 181 -5.32 -9.50 21.68
N PRO A 182 -4.97 -9.83 22.94
CA PRO A 182 -5.67 -9.29 24.11
C PRO A 182 -5.78 -7.76 24.09
N MET A 183 -6.99 -7.23 24.22
CA MET A 183 -7.28 -5.78 24.13
C MET A 183 -6.51 -4.94 25.12
N VAL A 184 -6.18 -5.51 26.30
CA VAL A 184 -5.33 -4.84 27.31
C VAL A 184 -3.95 -4.50 26.76
N GLN A 185 -3.37 -5.37 25.90
CA GLN A 185 -2.07 -5.12 25.29
C GLN A 185 -2.14 -4.06 24.18
N LEU A 186 -3.20 -4.10 23.38
CA LEU A 186 -3.47 -3.07 22.38
C LEU A 186 -3.75 -1.71 23.05
N GLY A 187 -4.52 -1.68 24.13
CA GLY A 187 -4.75 -0.46 24.91
C GLY A 187 -3.46 0.14 25.50
N LYS A 188 -2.56 -0.71 26.02
CA LYS A 188 -1.23 -0.26 26.49
C LYS A 188 -0.40 0.29 25.33
N LEU A 189 -0.44 -0.34 24.15
CA LEU A 189 0.26 0.13 22.96
C LEU A 189 -0.22 1.52 22.55
N PHE A 190 -1.54 1.72 22.42
CA PHE A 190 -2.10 3.02 22.08
C PHE A 190 -1.79 4.08 23.13
N GLY A 191 -1.88 3.74 24.42
CA GLY A 191 -1.48 4.63 25.51
C GLY A 191 0.00 5.04 25.43
N THR A 192 0.90 4.08 25.16
CA THR A 192 2.32 4.38 24.98
C THR A 192 2.58 5.27 23.78
N ILE A 193 1.92 5.00 22.64
CA ILE A 193 2.04 5.85 21.44
C ILE A 193 1.52 7.27 21.72
N ALA A 194 0.39 7.40 22.40
CA ALA A 194 -0.18 8.71 22.77
C ALA A 194 0.78 9.50 23.67
N ILE A 195 1.36 8.87 24.67
CA ILE A 195 2.36 9.49 25.56
C ILE A 195 3.59 9.95 24.77
N ILE A 196 4.14 9.10 23.91
CA ILE A 196 5.31 9.46 23.09
C ILE A 196 4.98 10.60 22.12
N ALA A 197 3.80 10.57 21.50
CA ALA A 197 3.34 11.64 20.59
C ALA A 197 3.16 12.98 21.34
N THR A 198 2.56 12.95 22.53
CA THR A 198 2.35 14.16 23.36
C THR A 198 3.68 14.74 23.83
N LEU A 199 4.59 13.89 24.33
CA LEU A 199 5.94 14.32 24.76
C LEU A 199 6.76 14.85 23.58
N GLY A 200 6.68 14.16 22.42
CA GLY A 200 7.33 14.60 21.18
C GLY A 200 6.82 15.96 20.71
N ALA A 201 5.49 16.16 20.71
CA ALA A 201 4.88 17.44 20.38
C ALA A 201 5.31 18.55 21.36
N ALA A 202 5.22 18.29 22.68
CA ALA A 202 5.67 19.24 23.70
C ALA A 202 7.14 19.62 23.53
N PHE A 203 8.00 18.65 23.22
CA PHE A 203 9.41 18.90 22.95
C PHE A 203 9.62 19.78 21.70
N LEU A 204 8.90 19.51 20.60
CA LEU A 204 8.96 20.31 19.37
C LEU A 204 8.50 21.76 19.60
N PHE A 205 7.44 21.98 20.35
CA PHE A 205 6.96 23.33 20.70
C PHE A 205 7.89 24.07 21.68
N SER A 206 8.75 23.36 22.40
CA SER A 206 9.74 23.97 23.32
C SER A 206 11.07 24.36 22.64
N LEU A 207 11.30 23.91 21.39
CA LEU A 207 12.52 24.27 20.65
C LEU A 207 12.41 25.70 20.09
N PRO A 208 13.45 26.55 20.25
CA PRO A 208 13.48 27.88 19.62
C PRO A 208 13.46 27.74 18.09
N LYS A 209 12.64 28.57 17.41
CA LYS A 209 12.49 28.54 15.93
C LYS A 209 13.77 28.83 15.13
N GLU A 210 14.87 29.25 15.78
CA GLU A 210 16.15 29.64 15.16
C GLU A 210 17.33 28.79 15.66
N SER A 211 17.19 27.51 15.92
CA SER A 211 18.33 26.72 16.35
C SER A 211 19.09 26.15 15.14
N SER A 212 20.32 26.63 14.92
CA SER A 212 21.32 26.11 13.96
C SER A 212 21.77 24.65 14.26
N LEU A 213 21.07 23.96 15.14
CA LEU A 213 21.29 22.54 15.49
C LEU A 213 20.74 21.58 14.42
N SER A 214 19.89 22.05 13.50
CA SER A 214 19.29 21.22 12.45
C SER A 214 20.31 20.73 11.40
N ASP A 215 21.37 21.50 11.16
CA ASP A 215 22.36 21.18 10.13
C ASP A 215 23.32 20.04 10.53
N SER A 216 23.41 19.74 11.81
CA SER A 216 24.40 18.78 12.34
C SER A 216 23.86 17.36 12.54
N VAL A 217 22.53 17.16 12.56
CA VAL A 217 21.93 15.84 12.83
C VAL A 217 20.82 15.54 11.81
N PRO A 218 21.00 14.52 10.94
CA PRO A 218 20.02 14.18 9.89
C PRO A 218 18.61 13.90 10.38
N ILE A 219 18.47 13.43 11.63
CA ILE A 219 17.17 13.14 12.27
C ILE A 219 16.43 14.45 12.60
N LEU A 220 17.14 15.49 13.07
CA LEU A 220 16.54 16.79 13.41
C LEU A 220 16.03 17.51 12.16
N HIS A 221 16.74 17.47 11.05
CA HIS A 221 16.29 18.02 9.77
C HIS A 221 14.97 17.35 9.29
N ARG A 222 14.77 16.07 9.59
CA ARG A 222 13.51 15.38 9.25
C ARG A 222 12.37 15.75 10.18
N VAL A 223 12.67 15.91 11.46
CA VAL A 223 11.70 16.39 12.46
C VAL A 223 11.23 17.79 12.10
N GLU A 224 12.12 18.67 11.67
CA GLU A 224 11.81 20.01 11.16
C GLU A 224 10.95 19.94 9.89
N THR A 225 11.27 19.08 8.94
CA THR A 225 10.43 18.86 7.75
C THR A 225 9.03 18.40 8.11
N TRP A 226 8.85 17.56 9.14
CA TRP A 226 7.54 17.12 9.62
C TRP A 226 6.80 18.22 10.38
N SER A 227 7.52 18.96 11.22
CA SER A 227 6.97 20.12 11.93
C SER A 227 6.46 21.16 10.95
N ASN A 228 7.24 21.50 9.93
CA ASN A 228 6.85 22.46 8.90
C ASN A 228 5.64 21.99 8.07
N ARG A 229 5.55 20.69 7.76
CA ARG A 229 4.38 20.12 7.08
C ARG A 229 3.11 20.17 7.95
N LEU A 230 3.28 20.01 9.25
CA LEU A 230 2.17 20.05 10.21
C LEU A 230 1.75 21.48 10.52
N SER A 231 2.70 22.42 10.75
CA SER A 231 2.40 23.81 11.05
C SER A 231 1.79 24.54 9.85
N ASN A 232 2.32 24.34 8.64
CA ASN A 232 1.72 24.90 7.42
C ASN A 232 0.25 24.48 7.28
N ARG A 233 -0.07 23.24 7.67
CA ARG A 233 -1.44 22.73 7.59
C ARG A 233 -2.36 23.26 8.71
N ILE A 234 -1.82 23.50 9.89
CA ILE A 234 -2.58 24.14 11.00
C ILE A 234 -2.84 25.60 10.67
N GLU A 235 -1.86 26.30 10.07
CA GLU A 235 -2.01 27.68 9.60
C GLU A 235 -3.04 27.77 8.45
N GLU A 236 -3.05 26.80 7.50
CA GLU A 236 -4.05 26.71 6.42
C GLU A 236 -5.49 26.44 6.91
N HIS A 237 -5.67 25.86 8.11
CA HIS A 237 -7.00 25.56 8.68
C HIS A 237 -7.36 26.45 9.89
N GLY A 238 -6.45 27.31 10.34
CA GLY A 238 -6.63 28.14 11.53
C GLY A 238 -7.30 29.48 11.29
N ASP A 239 -7.29 29.98 10.07
CA ASP A 239 -8.00 31.22 9.71
C ASP A 239 -9.34 30.84 9.08
N ASP A 240 -10.43 31.09 9.82
CA ASP A 240 -11.83 30.99 9.35
C ASP A 240 -12.14 31.97 8.20
N GLU A 241 -11.19 32.75 7.73
CA GLU A 241 -11.31 33.57 6.54
C GLU A 241 -11.15 32.71 5.28
N VAL A 242 -12.17 32.71 4.44
CA VAL A 242 -12.10 32.17 3.07
C VAL A 242 -10.83 32.72 2.44
N PRO A 243 -9.86 31.87 2.03
CA PRO A 243 -8.59 32.30 1.47
C PRO A 243 -8.87 33.29 0.33
N ASP A 244 -8.38 34.53 0.44
CA ASP A 244 -8.47 35.48 -0.64
C ASP A 244 -7.80 34.88 -1.89
N PRO A 245 -8.56 34.62 -2.97
CA PRO A 245 -7.99 34.00 -4.17
C PRO A 245 -6.78 34.74 -4.74
N LEU A 246 -6.64 36.02 -4.41
CA LEU A 246 -5.53 36.89 -4.84
C LEU A 246 -4.28 36.75 -3.98
N LYS A 247 -4.39 36.14 -2.79
CA LYS A 247 -3.27 35.92 -1.85
C LYS A 247 -2.81 34.46 -1.83
N TYR A 248 -3.43 33.58 -2.61
CA TYR A 248 -3.06 32.16 -2.65
C TYR A 248 -1.70 32.01 -3.33
N ASP A 249 -0.67 31.72 -2.52
CA ASP A 249 0.68 31.49 -3.00
C ASP A 249 0.80 30.06 -3.56
N ILE A 250 0.57 29.93 -4.87
CA ILE A 250 0.62 28.65 -5.60
C ILE A 250 2.00 27.98 -5.44
N ASP A 251 3.08 28.74 -5.26
CA ASP A 251 4.44 28.21 -5.16
C ASP A 251 4.70 27.50 -3.82
N LYS A 252 4.01 27.94 -2.75
CA LYS A 252 4.10 27.34 -1.41
C LYS A 252 3.25 26.11 -1.20
N GLY A 253 3.11 25.24 -2.14
CA GLY A 253 2.30 24.01 -2.02
C GLY A 253 1.75 23.60 -3.37
N ALA A 254 2.47 23.97 -4.42
CA ALA A 254 2.09 23.81 -5.81
C ALA A 254 1.48 22.44 -6.13
N GLN A 255 2.01 21.36 -5.57
CA GLN A 255 1.48 20.01 -5.82
C GLN A 255 0.06 19.81 -5.26
N VAL A 256 -0.20 20.31 -4.04
CA VAL A 256 -1.53 20.18 -3.41
C VAL A 256 -2.52 21.13 -4.06
N ALA A 257 -2.08 22.34 -4.41
CA ALA A 257 -2.90 23.32 -5.11
C ALA A 257 -3.38 22.78 -6.47
N HIS A 258 -2.46 22.31 -7.29
CA HIS A 258 -2.79 21.73 -8.59
C HIS A 258 -3.65 20.46 -8.47
N ALA A 259 -3.43 19.62 -7.44
CA ALA A 259 -4.30 18.47 -7.17
C ALA A 259 -5.73 18.91 -6.84
N ASN A 260 -5.90 19.96 -6.03
CA ASN A 260 -7.21 20.53 -5.70
C ASN A 260 -7.91 21.13 -6.93
N ILE A 261 -7.16 21.82 -7.81
CA ILE A 261 -7.69 22.36 -9.08
C ILE A 261 -8.12 21.21 -10.00
N ALA A 262 -7.31 20.14 -10.11
CA ALA A 262 -7.66 18.94 -10.88
C ALA A 262 -8.99 18.34 -10.40
N ILE A 263 -9.14 18.15 -9.10
CA ILE A 263 -10.36 17.61 -8.48
C ILE A 263 -11.57 18.53 -8.73
N ALA A 264 -11.41 19.83 -8.50
CA ALA A 264 -12.49 20.80 -8.69
C ALA A 264 -12.93 20.88 -10.15
N SER A 265 -11.99 20.79 -11.10
CA SER A 265 -12.25 20.87 -12.53
C SER A 265 -12.85 19.59 -13.14
N GLY A 266 -12.67 18.41 -12.46
CA GLY A 266 -13.16 17.14 -12.94
C GLY A 266 -14.68 16.99 -12.90
N GLY A 267 -15.34 17.59 -11.91
CA GLY A 267 -16.80 17.49 -11.78
C GLY A 267 -17.30 16.06 -11.66
N PHE A 268 -18.52 15.80 -12.16
CA PHE A 268 -19.15 14.49 -12.03
C PHE A 268 -18.71 13.49 -13.11
N ILE A 269 -18.53 13.93 -14.35
CA ILE A 269 -18.27 13.08 -15.53
C ILE A 269 -16.78 13.08 -15.88
N GLY A 270 -16.04 14.15 -15.55
CA GLY A 270 -14.65 14.33 -15.94
C GLY A 270 -14.46 14.96 -17.31
N LYS A 271 -13.20 15.31 -17.61
CA LYS A 271 -12.79 15.90 -18.90
C LYS A 271 -12.49 14.87 -19.99
N MET A 272 -12.65 13.59 -19.71
CA MET A 272 -12.26 12.40 -20.48
C MET A 272 -10.74 12.13 -20.46
N PRO A 273 -10.32 10.85 -20.53
CA PRO A 273 -8.91 10.47 -20.54
C PRO A 273 -8.11 11.19 -21.63
N GLY A 274 -6.95 11.71 -21.27
CA GLY A 274 -6.08 12.47 -22.15
C GLY A 274 -6.28 13.99 -22.12
N ASN A 275 -7.32 14.50 -21.48
CA ASN A 275 -7.66 15.93 -21.44
C ASN A 275 -7.37 16.61 -20.10
N SER A 276 -6.62 15.96 -19.21
CA SER A 276 -6.15 16.61 -17.99
C SER A 276 -5.23 17.79 -18.31
N VAL A 277 -5.46 18.92 -17.71
CA VAL A 277 -4.63 20.13 -17.78
C VAL A 277 -3.58 20.08 -16.66
N GLU A 278 -4.00 19.65 -15.46
CA GLU A 278 -3.16 19.71 -14.27
C GLU A 278 -2.03 18.67 -14.27
N ARG A 279 -2.08 17.64 -15.12
CA ARG A 279 -1.00 16.64 -15.28
C ARG A 279 0.35 17.25 -15.64
N ASP A 280 0.37 18.37 -16.36
CA ASP A 280 1.60 19.01 -16.83
C ASP A 280 2.24 19.89 -15.73
N PHE A 281 1.44 20.31 -14.76
CA PHE A 281 1.87 21.11 -13.60
C PHE A 281 2.22 20.24 -12.39
N LEU A 282 1.67 19.03 -12.29
CA LEU A 282 1.98 18.09 -11.21
C LEU A 282 3.24 17.29 -11.49
N SER A 283 4.33 17.55 -10.76
CA SER A 283 5.62 16.87 -10.95
C SER A 283 5.56 15.34 -10.76
N GLN A 284 4.61 14.84 -9.98
CA GLN A 284 4.38 13.42 -9.68
C GLN A 284 2.95 12.97 -10.06
N ALA A 285 2.38 13.55 -11.13
CA ALA A 285 1.04 13.23 -11.61
C ALA A 285 0.80 11.73 -11.82
N PHE A 286 1.80 11.03 -12.38
CA PHE A 286 1.73 9.60 -12.70
C PHE A 286 2.03 8.67 -11.52
N SER A 287 2.40 9.18 -10.34
CA SER A 287 2.78 8.42 -9.15
C SER A 287 1.87 8.75 -7.96
N ASP A 288 2.21 9.79 -7.22
CA ASP A 288 1.60 10.08 -5.93
C ASP A 288 0.25 10.78 -6.03
N PHE A 289 0.03 11.54 -7.11
CA PHE A 289 -1.18 12.31 -7.36
C PHE A 289 -2.06 11.76 -8.50
N ILE A 290 -1.81 10.50 -8.92
CA ILE A 290 -2.57 9.90 -10.03
C ILE A 290 -4.07 9.87 -9.75
N PHE A 291 -4.49 9.76 -8.49
CA PHE A 291 -5.90 9.77 -8.12
C PHE A 291 -6.57 11.13 -8.37
N ALA A 292 -5.85 12.25 -8.22
CA ALA A 292 -6.36 13.57 -8.58
C ALA A 292 -6.56 13.68 -10.10
N ILE A 293 -5.65 13.11 -10.91
CA ILE A 293 -5.79 13.06 -12.37
C ILE A 293 -6.96 12.17 -12.78
N ILE A 294 -7.16 11.01 -12.12
CA ILE A 294 -8.33 10.16 -12.33
C ILE A 294 -9.63 10.93 -12.08
N ILE A 295 -9.70 11.77 -11.05
CA ILE A 295 -10.87 12.61 -10.78
C ILE A 295 -11.02 13.67 -11.86
N GLU A 296 -9.94 14.31 -12.32
CA GLU A 296 -10.01 15.30 -13.39
C GLU A 296 -10.51 14.70 -14.71
N GLU A 297 -9.99 13.52 -15.08
CA GLU A 297 -10.29 12.91 -16.39
C GLU A 297 -11.57 12.09 -16.39
N MET A 298 -11.82 11.27 -15.36
CA MET A 298 -12.95 10.36 -15.27
C MET A 298 -14.06 10.84 -14.31
N GLY A 299 -13.87 11.98 -13.66
CA GLY A 299 -14.83 12.56 -12.72
C GLY A 299 -15.02 11.75 -11.44
N LEU A 300 -16.05 12.11 -10.68
CA LEU A 300 -16.43 11.38 -9.47
C LEU A 300 -16.88 9.93 -9.76
N TRP A 301 -17.43 9.65 -10.93
CA TRP A 301 -17.79 8.30 -11.35
C TRP A 301 -16.57 7.40 -11.48
N GLY A 302 -15.55 7.81 -12.22
CA GLY A 302 -14.35 7.01 -12.42
C GLY A 302 -13.57 6.79 -11.13
N SER A 303 -13.41 7.85 -10.34
CA SER A 303 -12.78 7.74 -9.02
C SER A 303 -13.57 6.83 -8.07
N GLY A 304 -14.90 6.91 -8.10
CA GLY A 304 -15.80 6.02 -7.36
C GLY A 304 -15.62 4.56 -7.74
N ILE A 305 -15.48 4.25 -9.05
CA ILE A 305 -15.18 2.89 -9.51
C ILE A 305 -13.85 2.40 -8.94
N VAL A 306 -12.80 3.23 -8.95
CA VAL A 306 -11.49 2.85 -8.38
C VAL A 306 -11.61 2.53 -6.89
N VAL A 307 -12.26 3.39 -6.10
CA VAL A 307 -12.51 3.14 -4.67
C VAL A 307 -13.28 1.83 -4.48
N PHE A 308 -14.32 1.62 -5.27
CA PHE A 308 -15.17 0.44 -5.18
C PHE A 308 -14.41 -0.86 -5.50
N LEU A 309 -13.47 -0.85 -6.47
CA LEU A 309 -12.61 -2.01 -6.76
C LEU A 309 -11.75 -2.42 -5.55
N TYR A 310 -11.18 -1.47 -4.81
CA TYR A 310 -10.43 -1.79 -3.59
C TYR A 310 -11.34 -2.28 -2.46
N ILE A 311 -12.57 -1.74 -2.33
CA ILE A 311 -13.57 -2.23 -1.37
C ILE A 311 -13.98 -3.66 -1.71
N ILE A 312 -14.23 -3.97 -3.00
CA ILE A 312 -14.52 -5.34 -3.45
C ILE A 312 -13.38 -6.29 -3.10
N LEU A 313 -12.12 -5.86 -3.34
CA LEU A 313 -10.95 -6.67 -3.00
C LEU A 313 -10.91 -7.01 -1.50
N LEU A 314 -11.12 -6.01 -0.64
CA LEU A 314 -11.15 -6.20 0.82
C LEU A 314 -12.29 -7.12 1.27
N PHE A 315 -13.50 -6.85 0.79
CA PHE A 315 -14.68 -7.66 1.12
C PHE A 315 -14.51 -9.12 0.67
N ARG A 316 -13.97 -9.31 -0.54
CA ARG A 316 -13.75 -10.64 -1.10
C ARG A 316 -12.68 -11.41 -0.33
N ALA A 317 -11.59 -10.75 0.05
CA ALA A 317 -10.55 -11.32 0.90
C ALA A 317 -11.10 -11.75 2.26
N GLY A 318 -11.93 -10.93 2.90
CA GLY A 318 -12.61 -11.26 4.15
C GLY A 318 -13.50 -12.49 4.02
N ARG A 319 -14.27 -12.59 2.93
CA ARG A 319 -15.12 -13.73 2.65
C ARG A 319 -14.35 -15.02 2.37
N ILE A 320 -13.18 -14.94 1.73
CA ILE A 320 -12.31 -16.10 1.51
C ILE A 320 -11.63 -16.51 2.81
N SER A 321 -11.18 -15.55 3.61
CA SER A 321 -10.57 -15.77 4.92
C SER A 321 -11.48 -16.62 5.83
N SER A 322 -12.78 -16.34 5.87
CA SER A 322 -13.74 -17.08 6.70
C SER A 322 -13.99 -18.53 6.26
N ARG A 323 -13.55 -18.92 5.06
CA ARG A 323 -13.69 -20.29 4.52
C ARG A 323 -12.43 -21.14 4.71
N CYS A 324 -11.38 -20.58 5.29
CA CYS A 324 -10.14 -21.32 5.51
C CYS A 324 -10.14 -22.03 6.84
N GLU A 325 -9.92 -23.34 6.87
CA GLU A 325 -9.84 -24.15 8.09
C GLU A 325 -8.54 -23.94 8.88
N ARG A 326 -7.44 -23.62 8.20
CA ARG A 326 -6.12 -23.43 8.82
C ARG A 326 -5.89 -21.98 9.19
N ASN A 327 -5.16 -21.71 10.27
CA ASN A 327 -4.96 -20.36 10.80
C ASN A 327 -4.06 -19.46 9.93
N PHE A 328 -3.09 -19.99 9.16
CA PHE A 328 -2.15 -19.18 8.40
C PHE A 328 -2.76 -18.50 7.16
N PRO A 329 -3.50 -19.20 6.28
CA PRO A 329 -4.07 -18.59 5.07
C PRO A 329 -4.98 -17.39 5.35
N PRO A 330 -5.91 -17.40 6.34
CA PRO A 330 -6.74 -16.23 6.61
C PRO A 330 -5.96 -15.01 7.07
N PHE A 331 -4.93 -15.16 7.91
CA PHE A 331 -4.10 -14.03 8.32
C PHE A 331 -3.25 -13.51 7.16
N LEU A 332 -2.76 -14.38 6.28
CA LEU A 332 -1.99 -14.00 5.10
C LEU A 332 -2.84 -13.17 4.12
N ILE A 333 -4.02 -13.66 3.74
CA ILE A 333 -4.88 -12.96 2.77
C ILE A 333 -5.37 -11.63 3.34
N MET A 334 -5.78 -11.59 4.61
CA MET A 334 -6.23 -10.36 5.25
C MET A 334 -5.08 -9.35 5.37
N GLY A 335 -3.90 -9.77 5.81
CA GLY A 335 -2.75 -8.89 5.96
C GLY A 335 -2.31 -8.25 4.65
N LEU A 336 -2.15 -9.05 3.59
CA LEU A 336 -1.75 -8.53 2.27
C LEU A 336 -2.82 -7.63 1.65
N THR A 337 -4.10 -7.98 1.81
CA THR A 337 -5.20 -7.15 1.30
C THR A 337 -5.31 -5.84 2.08
N LEU A 338 -5.20 -5.88 3.42
CA LEU A 338 -5.18 -4.67 4.23
C LEU A 338 -4.01 -3.76 3.85
N LEU A 339 -2.82 -4.33 3.57
CA LEU A 339 -1.68 -3.54 3.12
C LEU A 339 -1.99 -2.80 1.82
N LEU A 340 -2.50 -3.51 0.79
CA LEU A 340 -2.85 -2.91 -0.50
C LEU A 340 -3.95 -1.86 -0.36
N VAL A 341 -5.03 -2.17 0.35
CA VAL A 341 -6.18 -1.26 0.50
C VAL A 341 -5.83 -0.05 1.36
N SER A 342 -5.09 -0.23 2.46
CA SER A 342 -4.67 0.90 3.30
C SER A 342 -3.70 1.83 2.56
N GLN A 343 -2.81 1.29 1.73
CA GLN A 343 -1.92 2.10 0.87
C GLN A 343 -2.72 2.86 -0.18
N ALA A 344 -3.73 2.23 -0.80
CA ALA A 344 -4.62 2.89 -1.74
C ALA A 344 -5.41 4.03 -1.08
N LEU A 345 -6.03 3.76 0.07
CA LEU A 345 -6.77 4.78 0.83
C LEU A 345 -5.87 5.95 1.24
N LEU A 346 -4.64 5.68 1.70
CA LEU A 346 -3.70 6.74 2.05
C LEU A 346 -3.34 7.62 0.85
N ASN A 347 -3.07 7.01 -0.33
CA ASN A 347 -2.82 7.77 -1.56
C ASN A 347 -4.03 8.64 -1.94
N MET A 348 -5.24 8.08 -1.89
CA MET A 348 -6.48 8.80 -2.19
C MET A 348 -6.70 9.97 -1.22
N MET A 349 -6.49 9.76 0.09
CA MET A 349 -6.61 10.80 1.11
C MET A 349 -5.58 11.92 0.93
N VAL A 350 -4.36 11.60 0.49
CA VAL A 350 -3.34 12.60 0.13
C VAL A 350 -3.76 13.39 -1.10
N ALA A 351 -4.26 12.72 -2.13
CA ALA A 351 -4.68 13.37 -3.37
C ALA A 351 -5.84 14.36 -3.14
N VAL A 352 -6.79 14.03 -2.25
CA VAL A 352 -7.93 14.92 -1.89
C VAL A 352 -7.60 15.90 -0.74
N GLY A 353 -6.33 16.02 -0.38
CA GLY A 353 -5.91 17.00 0.64
C GLY A 353 -6.23 16.63 2.10
N LEU A 354 -6.76 15.44 2.40
CA LEU A 354 -7.05 15.02 3.79
C LEU A 354 -5.81 14.64 4.58
N PHE A 355 -4.74 14.21 3.91
CA PHE A 355 -3.46 13.84 4.52
C PHE A 355 -2.29 14.58 3.88
N PRO A 356 -1.19 14.82 4.61
CA PRO A 356 0.00 15.42 4.05
C PRO A 356 0.62 14.52 2.98
N VAL A 357 1.34 15.09 2.03
CA VAL A 357 2.00 14.36 0.93
C VAL A 357 2.96 13.31 1.49
N THR A 358 2.73 12.03 1.13
CA THR A 358 3.44 10.87 1.68
C THR A 358 4.41 10.21 0.73
N GLY A 359 4.26 10.41 -0.57
CA GLY A 359 5.06 9.73 -1.59
C GLY A 359 4.73 8.23 -1.69
N GLN A 360 3.47 7.84 -1.43
CA GLN A 360 3.00 6.46 -1.56
C GLN A 360 2.21 6.31 -2.86
N PRO A 361 2.65 5.43 -3.79
CA PRO A 361 1.92 5.20 -5.03
C PRO A 361 0.62 4.46 -4.79
N LEU A 362 -0.37 4.68 -5.66
CA LEU A 362 -1.62 3.93 -5.70
C LEU A 362 -1.35 2.51 -6.23
N PRO A 363 -1.55 1.43 -5.42
CA PRO A 363 -1.17 0.08 -5.79
C PRO A 363 -1.80 -0.38 -7.11
N LEU A 364 -1.01 -0.98 -8.01
CA LEU A 364 -1.40 -1.47 -9.33
C LEU A 364 -1.79 -0.40 -10.35
N ILE A 365 -2.13 0.83 -9.94
CA ILE A 365 -2.53 1.92 -10.85
C ILE A 365 -1.35 2.85 -11.12
N SER A 366 -0.69 3.38 -10.08
CA SER A 366 0.45 4.29 -10.26
C SER A 366 1.60 3.63 -11.01
N ARG A 367 2.37 4.46 -11.70
CA ARG A 367 3.63 4.03 -12.28
C ARG A 367 4.67 3.83 -11.17
N GLY A 368 4.88 2.57 -10.78
CA GLY A 368 5.74 2.21 -9.65
C GLY A 368 6.92 1.30 -9.99
N GLY A 369 7.12 0.90 -11.26
CA GLY A 369 8.21 -0.01 -11.64
C GLY A 369 8.22 -1.28 -10.78
N THR A 370 9.22 -1.44 -9.91
CA THR A 370 9.34 -2.61 -9.01
C THR A 370 8.23 -2.73 -7.99
N SER A 371 7.63 -1.63 -7.51
CA SER A 371 6.51 -1.70 -6.57
C SER A 371 5.28 -2.35 -7.21
N THR A 372 5.06 -2.14 -8.52
CA THR A 372 4.00 -2.83 -9.27
C THR A 372 4.23 -4.34 -9.29
N LEU A 373 5.47 -4.80 -9.52
CA LEU A 373 5.81 -6.24 -9.49
C LEU A 373 5.59 -6.85 -8.10
N ILE A 374 5.96 -6.14 -7.04
CA ILE A 374 5.77 -6.61 -5.66
C ILE A 374 4.27 -6.68 -5.33
N ASN A 375 3.48 -5.70 -5.74
CA ASN A 375 2.02 -5.74 -5.59
C ASN A 375 1.39 -6.91 -6.36
N CYS A 376 1.92 -7.25 -7.53
CA CYS A 376 1.52 -8.45 -8.27
C CYS A 376 1.87 -9.74 -7.51
N VAL A 377 3.01 -9.81 -6.80
CA VAL A 377 3.31 -10.95 -5.90
C VAL A 377 2.25 -11.05 -4.81
N TYR A 378 1.83 -9.93 -4.20
CA TYR A 378 0.79 -9.93 -3.17
C TYR A 378 -0.55 -10.43 -3.71
N ILE A 379 -0.97 -9.96 -4.89
CA ILE A 379 -2.19 -10.48 -5.55
C ILE A 379 -2.06 -11.98 -5.86
N GLY A 380 -0.89 -12.44 -6.32
CA GLY A 380 -0.63 -13.85 -6.56
C GLY A 380 -0.77 -14.70 -5.29
N MET A 381 -0.27 -14.21 -4.13
CA MET A 381 -0.43 -14.87 -2.84
C MET A 381 -1.90 -14.89 -2.40
N ILE A 382 -2.64 -13.79 -2.55
CA ILE A 382 -4.07 -13.68 -2.26
C ILE A 382 -4.86 -14.72 -3.09
N LEU A 383 -4.57 -14.84 -4.38
CA LEU A 383 -5.19 -15.81 -5.27
C LEU A 383 -4.80 -17.27 -4.92
N SER A 384 -3.58 -17.52 -4.46
CA SER A 384 -3.16 -18.83 -3.96
C SER A 384 -3.98 -19.26 -2.74
N VAL A 385 -4.21 -18.35 -1.78
CA VAL A 385 -5.07 -18.59 -0.62
C VAL A 385 -6.51 -18.86 -1.08
N SER A 386 -7.02 -18.07 -2.02
CA SER A 386 -8.36 -18.25 -2.57
C SER A 386 -8.55 -19.62 -3.22
N ARG A 387 -7.54 -20.11 -3.96
CA ARG A 387 -7.54 -21.46 -4.53
C ARG A 387 -7.60 -22.53 -3.45
N TYR A 388 -6.79 -22.37 -2.40
CA TYR A 388 -6.80 -23.29 -1.26
C TYR A 388 -8.19 -23.36 -0.58
N ALA A 389 -8.80 -22.20 -0.30
CA ALA A 389 -10.13 -22.14 0.31
C ALA A 389 -11.20 -22.83 -0.55
N LYS A 390 -11.11 -22.70 -1.87
CA LYS A 390 -12.03 -23.37 -2.81
C LYS A 390 -11.85 -24.89 -2.77
N GLN A 391 -10.63 -25.39 -2.77
CA GLN A 391 -10.33 -26.84 -2.71
C GLN A 391 -10.85 -27.47 -1.41
N VAL A 392 -10.72 -26.77 -0.26
CA VAL A 392 -11.24 -27.24 1.02
C VAL A 392 -12.78 -27.33 0.97
N SER A 393 -13.45 -26.30 0.44
CA SER A 393 -14.91 -26.31 0.32
C SER A 393 -15.43 -27.42 -0.61
N GLU A 394 -14.75 -27.70 -1.72
CA GLU A 394 -15.11 -28.77 -2.65
C GLU A 394 -14.92 -30.15 -1.99
N ALA A 395 -13.85 -30.36 -1.23
CA ALA A 395 -13.60 -31.61 -0.52
C ALA A 395 -14.67 -31.89 0.56
N GLN A 396 -15.10 -30.87 1.29
CA GLN A 396 -16.18 -31.01 2.28
C GLN A 396 -17.53 -31.39 1.65
N HIS A 397 -17.88 -30.77 0.52
CA HIS A 397 -19.12 -31.14 -0.22
C HIS A 397 -19.08 -32.60 -0.68
N THR A 398 -17.96 -33.06 -1.23
CA THR A 398 -17.83 -34.45 -1.69
C THR A 398 -17.96 -35.47 -0.54
N GLN A 399 -17.39 -35.15 0.63
CA GLN A 399 -17.56 -36.00 1.82
C GLN A 399 -19.00 -36.06 2.33
N PHE A 400 -19.70 -34.91 2.30
CA PHE A 400 -21.09 -34.85 2.73
C PHE A 400 -22.03 -35.62 1.79
N ASP A 401 -21.83 -35.46 0.47
CA ASP A 401 -22.63 -36.21 -0.53
C ASP A 401 -22.38 -37.71 -0.43
N GLY A 402 -21.15 -38.18 -0.22
CA GLY A 402 -20.83 -39.60 -0.03
C GLY A 402 -21.49 -40.19 1.22
N SER A 403 -21.49 -39.44 2.34
CA SER A 403 -22.13 -39.89 3.58
C SER A 403 -23.66 -39.97 3.47
N MET A 404 -24.27 -39.12 2.62
CA MET A 404 -25.72 -39.17 2.36
C MET A 404 -26.12 -40.30 1.42
N GLU A 405 -25.23 -40.74 0.52
CA GLU A 405 -25.45 -41.92 -0.31
C GLU A 405 -25.35 -43.21 0.53
N ASP A 406 -24.39 -43.31 1.46
CA ASP A 406 -24.24 -44.46 2.35
C ASP A 406 -25.49 -44.65 3.27
N ILE A 407 -26.05 -43.53 3.79
CA ILE A 407 -27.27 -43.58 4.62
C ILE A 407 -28.55 -44.00 3.82
N LYS A 408 -28.55 -43.78 2.49
CA LYS A 408 -29.69 -44.21 1.65
C LYS A 408 -29.61 -45.67 1.23
N HIS A 409 -28.50 -46.33 1.40
CA HIS A 409 -28.27 -47.73 1.06
C HIS A 409 -28.32 -48.67 2.30
N GLU A 410 -28.40 -48.14 3.53
CA GLU A 410 -28.81 -48.81 4.75
C GLU A 410 -30.34 -48.71 4.96
#